data_7936786af8f9265f4d055ec916c32992
#
_entry.id   7936786af8f9265f4d055ec916c32992
#
_cell.length_a   1.000
_cell.length_b   1.000
_cell.length_c   1.000
_cell.angle_alpha   90.00
_cell.angle_beta   90.00
_cell.angle_gamma   90.00
#
_symmetry.space_group_name_H-M   'P 1'
#
loop_
_entity.id
_entity.type
_entity.pdbx_description
1 polymer ?
#
loop_
_entity_poly.entity_id
_entity_poly.type
_entity_poly.pdbx_seq_one_letter_code
_entity_poly.pdbx_strand_id
1 'polypeptide(L)'
;EFRRVLFRSIKAGFPADKIVFAGVGKADWEINLGLDYDIFCFNVESVPELEIINELAAAKGKTANVAFRINPNVGAHTHANITTGLAENKFGISIEDMDHVIDVAQEMQNVKFIGLHFHIGSQILDMGDFVALCNRVNELLDKLEARRIRIGHVNVGGGLGIDYGHPDRQPVPDFKSYFETYDNCLKLRPYQTL
;
A
#
# COMPACT_ATOMS: atom_id res chain seq x y z
N GLU A 1 -2.42 14.27 -15.02
CA GLU A 1 -1.11 14.76 -14.52
C GLU A 1 -0.42 13.83 -13.51
N PHE A 2 -1.15 13.00 -12.78
CA PHE A 2 -0.58 12.01 -11.86
C PHE A 2 0.27 10.93 -12.58
N ARG A 3 0.00 10.65 -13.84
CA ARG A 3 0.65 9.63 -14.66
C ARG A 3 2.16 9.83 -14.91
N ARG A 4 2.75 10.92 -14.39
CA ARG A 4 4.20 11.22 -14.58
C ARG A 4 5.02 11.13 -13.29
N VAL A 5 4.44 10.69 -12.17
CA VAL A 5 5.14 10.69 -10.87
C VAL A 5 6.34 9.75 -10.90
N LEU A 6 6.17 8.51 -11.37
CA LEU A 6 7.25 7.55 -11.49
C LEU A 6 8.41 8.10 -12.34
N PHE A 7 8.12 8.61 -13.54
CA PHE A 7 9.11 9.22 -14.42
C PHE A 7 9.80 10.43 -13.78
N ARG A 8 9.04 11.27 -13.08
CA ARG A 8 9.58 12.45 -12.39
C ARG A 8 10.49 12.07 -11.24
N SER A 9 10.14 11.06 -10.45
CA SER A 9 10.96 10.55 -9.36
C SER A 9 12.31 10.05 -9.86
N ILE A 10 12.30 9.23 -10.90
CA ILE A 10 13.54 8.74 -11.54
C ILE A 10 14.37 9.90 -12.08
N LYS A 11 13.75 10.83 -12.82
CA LYS A 11 14.42 11.99 -13.40
C LYS A 11 14.98 12.96 -12.34
N ALA A 12 14.34 13.03 -11.17
CA ALA A 12 14.81 13.81 -10.03
C ALA A 12 15.94 13.14 -9.24
N GLY A 13 16.35 11.94 -9.64
CA GLY A 13 17.48 11.22 -9.04
C GLY A 13 17.12 10.40 -7.80
N PHE A 14 15.83 10.13 -7.55
CA PHE A 14 15.48 9.18 -6.50
C PHE A 14 15.96 7.77 -6.87
N PRO A 15 16.59 7.03 -5.94
CA PRO A 15 16.98 5.65 -6.17
C PRO A 15 15.77 4.79 -6.52
N ALA A 16 15.83 4.04 -7.62
CA ALA A 16 14.70 3.26 -8.10
C ALA A 16 14.25 2.20 -7.08
N ASP A 17 15.20 1.60 -6.36
CA ASP A 17 14.98 0.65 -5.27
C ASP A 17 14.30 1.26 -4.02
N LYS A 18 13.98 2.56 -4.05
CA LYS A 18 13.18 3.28 -3.03
C LYS A 18 11.84 3.77 -3.57
N ILE A 19 11.51 3.45 -4.82
CA ILE A 19 10.28 3.90 -5.46
C ILE A 19 9.22 2.81 -5.38
N VAL A 20 8.08 3.15 -4.80
CA VAL A 20 6.85 2.34 -4.80
C VAL A 20 5.86 2.96 -5.78
N PHE A 21 5.27 2.14 -6.66
CA PHE A 21 4.27 2.61 -7.61
C PHE A 21 2.87 2.14 -7.21
N ALA A 22 2.05 3.07 -6.76
CA ALA A 22 0.65 2.85 -6.37
C ALA A 22 -0.32 3.54 -7.34
N GLY A 23 -1.59 3.11 -7.35
CA GLY A 23 -2.68 3.69 -8.13
C GLY A 23 -3.48 2.64 -8.89
N VAL A 24 -4.80 2.89 -9.05
CA VAL A 24 -5.78 1.96 -9.63
C VAL A 24 -5.76 1.87 -11.16
N GLY A 25 -5.01 2.70 -11.84
CA GLY A 25 -5.05 2.80 -13.31
C GLY A 25 -3.64 2.87 -13.89
N LYS A 26 -2.77 1.94 -13.50
CA LYS A 26 -1.44 1.83 -14.09
C LYS A 26 -1.56 1.43 -15.57
N ALA A 27 -0.97 2.20 -16.46
CA ALA A 27 -0.92 1.85 -17.87
C ALA A 27 0.30 0.95 -18.16
N ASP A 28 0.22 0.13 -19.21
CA ASP A 28 1.28 -0.80 -19.60
C ASP A 28 2.64 -0.13 -19.76
N TRP A 29 2.68 1.08 -20.33
CA TRP A 29 3.93 1.83 -20.50
C TRP A 29 4.52 2.28 -19.15
N GLU A 30 3.69 2.55 -18.14
CA GLU A 30 4.13 2.91 -16.78
C GLU A 30 4.67 1.69 -16.05
N ILE A 31 3.99 0.54 -16.19
CA ILE A 31 4.48 -0.73 -15.65
C ILE A 31 5.82 -1.08 -16.30
N ASN A 32 5.90 -0.97 -17.63
CA ASN A 32 7.15 -1.19 -18.38
C ASN A 32 8.28 -0.29 -17.90
N LEU A 33 8.00 0.99 -17.65
CA LEU A 33 8.98 1.93 -17.11
C LEU A 33 9.46 1.50 -15.72
N GLY A 34 8.54 1.12 -14.83
CA GLY A 34 8.89 0.60 -13.50
C GLY A 34 9.76 -0.65 -13.56
N LEU A 35 9.43 -1.57 -14.48
CA LEU A 35 10.23 -2.76 -14.73
C LEU A 35 11.62 -2.44 -15.30
N ASP A 36 11.73 -1.47 -16.22
CA ASP A 36 13.00 -1.07 -16.82
C ASP A 36 13.99 -0.50 -15.80
N TYR A 37 13.47 0.25 -14.84
CA TYR A 37 14.26 0.86 -13.77
C TYR A 37 14.40 0.00 -12.52
N ASP A 38 13.80 -1.18 -12.47
CA ASP A 38 13.80 -2.09 -11.30
C ASP A 38 13.35 -1.37 -10.02
N ILE A 39 12.18 -0.73 -10.06
CA ILE A 39 11.63 -0.05 -8.89
C ILE A 39 11.41 -1.04 -7.74
N PHE A 40 11.35 -0.52 -6.51
CA PHE A 40 11.20 -1.35 -5.32
C PHE A 40 9.98 -2.26 -5.41
N CYS A 41 8.79 -1.71 -5.74
CA CYS A 41 7.58 -2.50 -5.76
C CYS A 41 6.41 -1.81 -6.49
N PHE A 42 5.52 -2.62 -7.04
CA PHE A 42 4.19 -2.22 -7.50
C PHE A 42 3.15 -2.53 -6.42
N ASN A 43 2.39 -1.53 -5.98
CA ASN A 43 1.21 -1.76 -5.13
C ASN A 43 0.03 -2.12 -6.04
N VAL A 44 -0.36 -3.38 -6.01
CA VAL A 44 -1.37 -3.98 -6.89
C VAL A 44 -2.75 -3.90 -6.25
N GLU A 45 -3.75 -3.56 -7.02
CA GLU A 45 -5.11 -3.30 -6.54
C GLU A 45 -6.16 -4.28 -7.08
N SER A 46 -5.76 -5.19 -8.00
CA SER A 46 -6.67 -6.20 -8.56
C SER A 46 -5.90 -7.37 -9.20
N VAL A 47 -6.58 -8.51 -9.37
CA VAL A 47 -6.03 -9.68 -10.08
C VAL A 47 -5.69 -9.36 -11.54
N PRO A 48 -6.56 -8.70 -12.33
CA PRO A 48 -6.20 -8.35 -13.72
C PRO A 48 -4.95 -7.46 -13.81
N GLU A 49 -4.74 -6.55 -12.87
CA GLU A 49 -3.51 -5.76 -12.83
C GLU A 49 -2.28 -6.64 -12.56
N LEU A 50 -2.40 -7.60 -11.64
CA LEU A 50 -1.34 -8.55 -11.34
C LEU A 50 -0.97 -9.40 -12.55
N GLU A 51 -1.95 -9.87 -13.32
CA GLU A 51 -1.77 -10.64 -14.55
C GLU A 51 -0.98 -9.84 -15.59
N ILE A 52 -1.37 -8.58 -15.83
CA ILE A 52 -0.66 -7.69 -16.76
C ILE A 52 0.79 -7.43 -16.30
N ILE A 53 1.02 -7.21 -15.01
CA ILE A 53 2.38 -7.03 -14.48
C ILE A 53 3.21 -8.29 -14.72
N ASN A 54 2.65 -9.49 -14.49
CA ASN A 54 3.33 -10.75 -14.73
C ASN A 54 3.67 -10.93 -16.23
N GLU A 55 2.75 -10.65 -17.13
CA GLU A 55 2.97 -10.75 -18.58
C GLU A 55 4.06 -9.80 -19.06
N LEU A 56 4.01 -8.53 -18.65
CA LEU A 56 4.99 -7.52 -19.05
C LEU A 56 6.38 -7.80 -18.45
N ALA A 57 6.43 -8.32 -17.23
CA ALA A 57 7.68 -8.76 -16.60
C ALA A 57 8.26 -9.98 -17.34
N ALA A 58 7.43 -10.95 -17.70
CA ALA A 58 7.83 -12.12 -18.49
C ALA A 58 8.42 -11.71 -19.84
N ALA A 59 7.77 -10.79 -20.55
CA ALA A 59 8.24 -10.27 -21.84
C ALA A 59 9.62 -9.60 -21.77
N LYS A 60 10.02 -9.14 -20.57
CA LYS A 60 11.33 -8.52 -20.31
C LYS A 60 12.33 -9.49 -19.63
N GLY A 61 11.94 -10.73 -19.35
CA GLY A 61 12.76 -11.68 -18.61
C GLY A 61 13.05 -11.22 -17.17
N LYS A 62 12.14 -10.45 -16.57
CA LYS A 62 12.25 -9.89 -15.23
C LYS A 62 11.24 -10.50 -14.26
N THR A 63 11.43 -10.24 -12.97
CA THR A 63 10.47 -10.55 -11.91
C THR A 63 10.10 -9.24 -11.21
N ALA A 64 8.81 -8.90 -11.19
CA ALA A 64 8.31 -7.72 -10.52
C ALA A 64 8.04 -8.00 -9.04
N ASN A 65 8.55 -7.15 -8.15
CA ASN A 65 8.10 -7.15 -6.76
C ASN A 65 6.71 -6.51 -6.67
N VAL A 66 5.79 -7.18 -5.98
CA VAL A 66 4.41 -6.70 -5.80
C VAL A 66 4.02 -6.70 -4.32
N ALA A 67 3.27 -5.68 -3.91
CA ALA A 67 2.57 -5.63 -2.64
C ALA A 67 1.08 -5.46 -2.92
N PHE A 68 0.22 -6.16 -2.20
CA PHE A 68 -1.23 -6.05 -2.42
C PHE A 68 -1.81 -4.93 -1.58
N ARG A 69 -2.54 -4.02 -2.22
CA ARG A 69 -3.36 -3.05 -1.51
C ARG A 69 -4.63 -3.74 -1.05
N ILE A 70 -4.68 -3.99 0.24
CA ILE A 70 -5.85 -4.59 0.90
C ILE A 70 -6.70 -3.49 1.50
N ASN A 71 -8.00 -3.53 1.21
CA ASN A 71 -8.98 -2.72 1.93
C ASN A 71 -9.14 -3.32 3.34
N PRO A 72 -8.69 -2.63 4.41
CA PRO A 72 -8.71 -3.21 5.76
C PRO A 72 -10.11 -3.27 6.36
N ASN A 73 -11.13 -2.72 5.69
CA ASN A 73 -12.49 -2.59 6.20
C ASN A 73 -12.54 -1.96 7.60
N VAL A 74 -11.77 -0.89 7.79
CA VAL A 74 -11.74 -0.09 9.01
C VAL A 74 -12.46 1.21 8.74
N GLY A 75 -13.47 1.54 9.55
CA GLY A 75 -14.16 2.82 9.47
C GLY A 75 -13.23 3.94 9.93
N ALA A 76 -12.89 4.87 9.05
CA ALA A 76 -12.21 6.09 9.43
C ALA A 76 -13.26 7.18 9.74
N HIS A 77 -13.09 7.89 10.86
CA HIS A 77 -13.92 9.04 11.22
C HIS A 77 -13.46 10.25 10.37
N THR A 78 -13.69 10.15 9.07
CA THR A 78 -13.45 11.26 8.14
C THR A 78 -14.68 12.16 8.05
N HIS A 79 -14.50 13.42 7.65
CA HIS A 79 -15.65 14.29 7.35
C HIS A 79 -16.63 13.57 6.42
N ALA A 80 -17.92 13.69 6.67
CA ALA A 80 -19.02 12.94 6.05
C ALA A 80 -19.05 12.85 4.51
N ASN A 81 -18.21 13.62 3.82
CA ASN A 81 -18.08 13.63 2.36
C ASN A 81 -16.85 12.87 1.82
N ILE A 82 -16.01 12.25 2.67
CA ILE A 82 -14.75 11.60 2.27
C ILE A 82 -14.59 10.25 2.99
N THR A 83 -15.66 9.58 3.33
CA THR A 83 -15.60 8.26 3.99
C THR A 83 -15.09 7.22 3.01
N THR A 84 -13.83 6.82 3.12
CA THR A 84 -13.20 5.81 2.25
C THR A 84 -12.86 4.52 2.97
N GLY A 85 -13.21 4.37 4.25
CA GLY A 85 -12.86 3.23 5.11
C GLY A 85 -13.90 2.11 5.21
N LEU A 86 -15.08 2.27 4.63
CA LEU A 86 -16.14 1.27 4.66
C LEU A 86 -15.99 0.22 3.55
N ALA A 87 -16.71 -0.91 3.67
CA ALA A 87 -16.73 -1.99 2.68
C ALA A 87 -17.10 -1.54 1.24
N GLU A 88 -17.66 -0.34 1.09
CA GLU A 88 -17.95 0.32 -0.19
C GLU A 88 -16.72 1.04 -0.79
N ASN A 89 -15.53 0.85 -0.24
CA ASN A 89 -14.33 1.50 -0.75
C ASN A 89 -13.99 1.00 -2.15
N LYS A 90 -13.87 1.98 -3.04
CA LYS A 90 -13.68 1.82 -4.47
C LYS A 90 -12.30 1.28 -4.86
N PHE A 91 -11.38 1.08 -3.91
CA PHE A 91 -9.98 0.81 -4.20
C PHE A 91 -9.42 -0.33 -3.36
N GLY A 92 -8.55 -1.11 -3.99
CA GLY A 92 -7.87 -2.22 -3.36
C GLY A 92 -8.66 -3.53 -3.38
N ILE A 93 -8.02 -4.58 -2.94
CA ILE A 93 -8.52 -5.94 -2.86
C ILE A 93 -9.26 -6.10 -1.53
N SER A 94 -10.41 -6.77 -1.51
CA SER A 94 -11.12 -7.05 -0.28
C SER A 94 -10.33 -8.00 0.62
N ILE A 95 -10.58 -7.96 1.94
CA ILE A 95 -9.96 -8.92 2.87
C ILE A 95 -10.36 -10.36 2.51
N GLU A 96 -11.59 -10.54 2.05
CA GLU A 96 -12.14 -11.83 1.66
C GLU A 96 -11.39 -12.42 0.47
N ASP A 97 -10.96 -11.59 -0.47
CA ASP A 97 -10.24 -11.99 -1.68
C ASP A 97 -8.73 -12.08 -1.47
N MET A 98 -8.20 -11.60 -0.35
CA MET A 98 -6.75 -11.55 -0.10
C MET A 98 -6.07 -12.91 -0.28
N ASP A 99 -6.66 -13.98 0.27
CA ASP A 99 -6.08 -15.31 0.17
C ASP A 99 -6.01 -15.79 -1.29
N HIS A 100 -7.10 -15.58 -2.04
CA HIS A 100 -7.16 -15.95 -3.45
C HIS A 100 -6.09 -15.22 -4.27
N VAL A 101 -5.93 -13.92 -4.08
CA VAL A 101 -4.92 -13.14 -4.83
C VAL A 101 -3.49 -13.56 -4.49
N ILE A 102 -3.24 -13.91 -3.23
CA ILE A 102 -1.92 -14.45 -2.83
C ILE A 102 -1.66 -15.79 -3.50
N ASP A 103 -2.66 -16.70 -3.54
CA ASP A 103 -2.52 -18.00 -4.19
C ASP A 103 -2.26 -17.82 -5.70
N VAL A 104 -2.99 -16.95 -6.38
CA VAL A 104 -2.75 -16.60 -7.79
C VAL A 104 -1.32 -16.08 -8.00
N ALA A 105 -0.84 -15.19 -7.13
CA ALA A 105 0.51 -14.64 -7.24
C ALA A 105 1.60 -15.71 -7.04
N GLN A 106 1.37 -16.70 -6.18
CA GLN A 106 2.32 -17.78 -5.94
C GLN A 106 2.47 -18.74 -7.13
N GLU A 107 1.47 -18.84 -8.00
CA GLU A 107 1.52 -19.61 -9.23
C GLU A 107 2.22 -18.86 -10.38
N MET A 108 2.37 -17.54 -10.28
CA MET A 108 2.98 -16.70 -11.30
C MET A 108 4.52 -16.71 -11.20
N GLN A 109 5.20 -16.85 -12.33
CA GLN A 109 6.66 -16.96 -12.37
C GLN A 109 7.40 -15.61 -12.39
N ASN A 110 6.72 -14.55 -12.84
CA ASN A 110 7.35 -13.26 -13.09
C ASN A 110 6.87 -12.16 -12.13
N VAL A 111 6.23 -12.55 -11.03
CA VAL A 111 5.93 -11.68 -9.90
C VAL A 111 6.42 -12.29 -8.60
N LYS A 112 6.78 -11.43 -7.65
CA LYS A 112 7.18 -11.81 -6.30
C LYS A 112 6.36 -11.01 -5.29
N PHE A 113 5.51 -11.70 -4.53
CA PHE A 113 4.76 -11.10 -3.45
C PHE A 113 5.69 -10.78 -2.28
N ILE A 114 5.87 -9.48 -1.98
CA ILE A 114 6.80 -9.01 -0.95
C ILE A 114 6.13 -8.30 0.22
N GLY A 115 4.87 -7.87 0.10
CA GLY A 115 4.27 -7.05 1.13
C GLY A 115 2.78 -6.77 0.99
N LEU A 116 2.26 -6.10 2.00
CA LEU A 116 0.91 -5.56 2.02
C LEU A 116 0.96 -4.03 2.06
N HIS A 117 -0.01 -3.41 1.40
CA HIS A 117 -0.24 -1.97 1.41
C HIS A 117 -1.67 -1.68 1.87
N PHE A 118 -1.83 -0.64 2.66
CA PHE A 118 -3.11 -0.17 3.18
C PHE A 118 -3.25 1.33 2.96
N HIS A 119 -4.48 1.79 2.85
CA HIS A 119 -4.79 3.23 2.86
C HIS A 119 -6.24 3.42 3.29
N ILE A 120 -6.46 3.98 4.48
CA ILE A 120 -7.79 4.11 5.08
C ILE A 120 -8.50 5.44 4.77
N GLY A 121 -7.81 6.36 4.10
CA GLY A 121 -8.37 7.64 3.71
C GLY A 121 -7.41 8.81 3.85
N SER A 122 -7.96 10.02 3.70
CA SER A 122 -7.23 11.29 3.84
C SER A 122 -7.91 12.16 4.88
N GLN A 123 -7.17 13.15 5.44
CA GLN A 123 -7.69 14.09 6.45
C GLN A 123 -8.17 13.40 7.73
N ILE A 124 -7.47 12.39 8.18
CA ILE A 124 -7.74 11.67 9.42
C ILE A 124 -7.09 12.42 10.56
N LEU A 125 -7.89 12.86 11.52
CA LEU A 125 -7.44 13.59 12.71
C LEU A 125 -7.55 12.74 13.98
N ASP A 126 -8.35 11.66 13.95
CA ASP A 126 -8.53 10.76 15.08
C ASP A 126 -7.46 9.65 15.04
N MET A 127 -6.56 9.64 16.02
CA MET A 127 -5.54 8.59 16.14
C MET A 127 -6.14 7.19 16.37
N GLY A 128 -7.38 7.11 16.87
CA GLY A 128 -8.12 5.86 17.00
C GLY A 128 -8.29 5.10 15.68
N ASP A 129 -8.40 5.80 14.56
CA ASP A 129 -8.51 5.18 13.24
C ASP A 129 -7.19 4.48 12.84
N PHE A 130 -6.05 5.09 13.17
CA PHE A 130 -4.74 4.46 12.94
C PHE A 130 -4.49 3.29 13.90
N VAL A 131 -4.97 3.36 15.14
CA VAL A 131 -4.96 2.20 16.07
C VAL A 131 -5.78 1.05 15.51
N ALA A 132 -6.98 1.33 15.01
CA ALA A 132 -7.85 0.32 14.38
C ALA A 132 -7.16 -0.30 13.14
N LEU A 133 -6.48 0.50 12.32
CA LEU A 133 -5.66 0.00 11.21
C LEU A 133 -4.56 -0.94 11.71
N CYS A 134 -3.79 -0.54 12.72
CA CYS A 134 -2.71 -1.37 13.29
C CYS A 134 -3.24 -2.73 13.76
N ASN A 135 -4.38 -2.75 14.46
CA ASN A 135 -4.99 -4.00 14.92
C ASN A 135 -5.36 -4.90 13.73
N ARG A 136 -5.99 -4.32 12.71
CA ARG A 136 -6.33 -5.08 11.50
C ARG A 136 -5.10 -5.61 10.77
N VAL A 137 -4.05 -4.79 10.63
CA VAL A 137 -2.79 -5.22 10.01
C VAL A 137 -2.17 -6.37 10.81
N ASN A 138 -2.14 -6.29 12.13
CA ASN A 138 -1.64 -7.38 12.99
C ASN A 138 -2.38 -8.69 12.76
N GLU A 139 -3.73 -8.66 12.69
CA GLU A 139 -4.56 -9.83 12.39
C GLU A 139 -4.20 -10.46 11.03
N LEU A 140 -3.99 -9.62 10.01
CA LEU A 140 -3.62 -10.10 8.67
C LEU A 140 -2.20 -10.67 8.65
N LEU A 141 -1.26 -10.07 9.37
CA LEU A 141 0.10 -10.62 9.51
C LEU A 141 0.09 -11.97 10.23
N ASP A 142 -0.72 -12.14 11.29
CA ASP A 142 -0.89 -13.42 11.99
C ASP A 142 -1.49 -14.48 11.04
N LYS A 143 -2.46 -14.10 10.21
CA LYS A 143 -3.06 -14.98 9.20
C LYS A 143 -2.03 -15.44 8.15
N LEU A 144 -1.17 -14.54 7.66
CA LEU A 144 -0.11 -14.90 6.74
C LEU A 144 0.90 -15.86 7.38
N GLU A 145 1.28 -15.60 8.63
CA GLU A 145 2.20 -16.46 9.37
C GLU A 145 1.63 -17.87 9.58
N ALA A 146 0.34 -17.99 9.92
CA ALA A 146 -0.35 -19.27 10.01
C ALA A 146 -0.32 -20.06 8.69
N ARG A 147 -0.36 -19.37 7.56
CA ARG A 147 -0.19 -19.93 6.20
C ARG A 147 1.29 -20.13 5.81
N ARG A 148 2.25 -19.83 6.68
CA ARG A 148 3.69 -19.88 6.42
C ARG A 148 4.13 -18.96 5.27
N ILE A 149 3.40 -17.86 5.05
CA ILE A 149 3.71 -16.85 4.04
C ILE A 149 4.50 -15.72 4.73
N ARG A 150 5.71 -15.45 4.25
CA ARG A 150 6.56 -14.39 4.78
C ARG A 150 6.62 -13.23 3.81
N ILE A 151 6.29 -12.05 4.32
CA ILE A 151 6.43 -10.78 3.60
C ILE A 151 7.40 -9.88 4.37
N GLY A 152 8.25 -9.18 3.65
CA GLY A 152 9.26 -8.29 4.24
C GLY A 152 8.80 -6.83 4.35
N HIS A 153 7.71 -6.45 3.69
CA HIS A 153 7.30 -5.06 3.58
C HIS A 153 5.83 -4.87 3.98
N VAL A 154 5.61 -3.87 4.84
CA VAL A 154 4.26 -3.42 5.24
C VAL A 154 4.18 -1.92 4.98
N ASN A 155 3.19 -1.49 4.22
CA ASN A 155 2.95 -0.09 3.92
C ASN A 155 1.56 0.30 4.46
N VAL A 156 1.52 1.11 5.49
CA VAL A 156 0.28 1.54 6.15
C VAL A 156 -0.38 2.75 5.48
N GLY A 157 0.18 3.22 4.38
CA GLY A 157 -0.31 4.38 3.66
C GLY A 157 0.05 5.70 4.34
N GLY A 158 -0.86 6.63 4.25
CA GLY A 158 -0.75 7.95 4.87
C GLY A 158 -2.11 8.39 5.40
N GLY A 159 -2.45 9.66 5.14
CA GLY A 159 -3.79 10.17 5.43
C GLY A 159 -3.89 11.04 6.66
N LEU A 160 -2.77 11.26 7.39
CA LEU A 160 -2.77 12.20 8.51
C LEU A 160 -3.29 13.56 8.07
N GLY A 161 -4.28 14.08 8.81
CA GLY A 161 -4.97 15.30 8.47
C GLY A 161 -4.18 16.55 8.79
N ILE A 162 -4.53 17.64 8.10
CA ILE A 162 -4.02 19.00 8.34
C ILE A 162 -5.19 19.95 8.60
N ASP A 163 -4.96 21.01 9.36
CA ASP A 163 -5.95 22.07 9.55
C ASP A 163 -5.89 23.07 8.39
N TYR A 164 -6.85 22.96 7.47
CA TYR A 164 -6.98 23.92 6.35
C TYR A 164 -7.51 25.30 6.77
N GLY A 165 -8.23 25.37 7.90
CA GLY A 165 -8.85 26.61 8.36
C GLY A 165 -7.88 27.53 9.11
N HIS A 166 -6.97 26.95 9.87
CA HIS A 166 -6.05 27.67 10.76
C HIS A 166 -4.64 27.07 10.76
N PRO A 167 -3.97 26.96 9.61
CA PRO A 167 -2.70 26.28 9.48
C PRO A 167 -1.58 26.86 10.36
N ASP A 168 -1.70 28.13 10.75
CA ASP A 168 -0.70 28.85 11.55
C ASP A 168 -0.98 28.83 13.06
N ARG A 169 -2.16 28.33 13.49
CA ARG A 169 -2.60 28.40 14.90
C ARG A 169 -2.46 27.10 15.68
N GLN A 170 -2.41 25.99 15.00
CA GLN A 170 -2.25 24.66 15.60
C GLN A 170 -1.01 23.98 15.04
N PRO A 171 -0.24 23.26 15.88
CA PRO A 171 0.82 22.41 15.37
C PRO A 171 0.17 21.28 14.56
N VAL A 172 0.19 21.44 13.25
CA VAL A 172 -0.45 20.54 12.32
C VAL A 172 0.59 20.03 11.35
N PRO A 173 0.59 18.75 11.08
CA PRO A 173 -0.09 17.62 11.71
C PRO A 173 0.64 17.15 12.98
N ASP A 174 -0.04 16.42 13.86
CA ASP A 174 0.56 15.81 15.04
C ASP A 174 1.38 14.56 14.63
N PHE A 175 2.53 14.79 14.05
CA PHE A 175 3.45 13.73 13.63
C PHE A 175 3.89 12.85 14.80
N LYS A 176 4.04 13.42 16.00
CA LYS A 176 4.48 12.67 17.16
C LYS A 176 3.48 11.58 17.51
N SER A 177 2.23 11.94 17.76
CA SER A 177 1.18 10.97 18.08
C SER A 177 0.97 9.96 16.93
N TYR A 178 1.09 10.40 15.69
CA TYR A 178 0.97 9.53 14.52
C TYR A 178 2.04 8.42 14.52
N PHE A 179 3.30 8.78 14.66
CA PHE A 179 4.38 7.77 14.67
C PHE A 179 4.39 6.93 15.94
N GLU A 180 4.10 7.52 17.13
CA GLU A 180 3.96 6.78 18.38
C GLU A 180 2.82 5.75 18.30
N THR A 181 1.74 6.03 17.57
CA THR A 181 0.66 5.08 17.36
C THR A 181 1.15 3.83 16.64
N TYR A 182 1.90 3.98 15.56
CA TYR A 182 2.46 2.81 14.86
C TYR A 182 3.50 2.08 15.67
N ASP A 183 4.39 2.80 16.36
CA ASP A 183 5.44 2.20 17.20
C ASP A 183 4.84 1.35 18.33
N ASN A 184 3.76 1.83 18.94
CA ASN A 184 3.12 1.15 20.07
C ASN A 184 2.13 0.06 19.66
N CYS A 185 1.46 0.20 18.51
CA CYS A 185 0.31 -0.65 18.16
C CYS A 185 0.60 -1.65 17.03
N LEU A 186 1.56 -1.36 16.13
CA LEU A 186 1.88 -2.24 15.01
C LEU A 186 2.94 -3.27 15.41
N LYS A 187 2.61 -4.55 15.29
CA LYS A 187 3.48 -5.66 15.69
C LYS A 187 4.22 -6.26 14.50
N LEU A 188 5.22 -5.54 14.00
CA LEU A 188 6.08 -6.05 12.95
C LEU A 188 6.97 -7.21 13.45
N ARG A 189 7.25 -8.16 12.55
CA ARG A 189 8.22 -9.22 12.80
C ARG A 189 9.64 -8.65 12.57
N PRO A 190 10.68 -9.26 13.19
CA PRO A 190 12.06 -8.73 13.10
C PRO A 190 12.62 -8.62 11.67
N TYR A 191 12.02 -9.32 10.71
CA TYR A 191 12.42 -9.30 9.30
C TYR A 191 11.57 -8.36 8.44
N GLN A 192 10.59 -7.66 9.03
CA GLN A 192 9.69 -6.75 8.34
C GLN A 192 10.13 -5.30 8.48
N THR A 193 9.85 -4.51 7.46
CA THR A 193 10.02 -3.05 7.45
C THR A 193 8.67 -2.38 7.21
N LEU A 194 8.47 -1.23 7.88
CA LEU A 194 7.36 -0.33 7.62
C LEU A 194 7.70 0.60 6.46
#